data_248e7ddaa8302cfe9ceefa7579b990d9
#
_entry.id   248e7ddaa8302cfe9ceefa7579b990d9
#
_cell.length_a   1.000
_cell.length_b   1.000
_cell.length_c   1.000
_cell.angle_alpha   90.00
_cell.angle_beta   90.00
_cell.angle_gamma   90.00
#
_symmetry.space_group_name_H-M   'P 1'
#
loop_
_entity.id
_entity.type
_entity.pdbx_description
1 polymer ?
#
loop_
_entity_poly.entity_id
_entity_poly.type
_entity_poly.pdbx_seq_one_letter_code
_entity_poly.pdbx_strand_id
1 'polypeptide(L)'
;MPKPAFIFTPLEDSHVQAAVICANKLKIHFRVRSGGHDYEGLSFVSLIEQPFMIIDLAKLRAIQVDIAHNTAWIEVGATLGEVYYRISEKSPVHAFPAGVCPSVGVGGHITGGGYGSLHRKYGLAADNVIDARIVDANGNILDRKAMGEDLF
;
A
#
# COMPACT_ATOMS: atom_id res chain seq x y z
N MET A 1 -16.60 -19.40 -4.08
CA MET A 1 -15.27 -18.91 -3.68
C MET A 1 -15.19 -18.90 -2.16
N PRO A 2 -14.09 -19.34 -1.56
CA PRO A 2 -13.90 -19.27 -0.12
C PRO A 2 -14.03 -17.82 0.37
N LYS A 3 -14.75 -17.64 1.47
CA LYS A 3 -14.94 -16.31 2.08
C LYS A 3 -14.01 -16.17 3.28
N PRO A 4 -13.49 -14.95 3.57
CA PRO A 4 -12.77 -14.72 4.79
C PRO A 4 -13.68 -14.92 6.00
N ALA A 5 -13.11 -15.38 7.12
CA ALA A 5 -13.84 -15.48 8.38
C ALA A 5 -14.28 -14.09 8.88
N PHE A 6 -13.42 -13.07 8.65
CA PHE A 6 -13.71 -11.66 8.93
C PHE A 6 -12.81 -10.73 8.10
N ILE A 7 -13.23 -9.47 8.00
CA ILE A 7 -12.46 -8.39 7.38
C ILE A 7 -12.16 -7.38 8.48
N PHE A 8 -10.89 -7.11 8.69
CA PHE A 8 -10.41 -6.11 9.64
C PHE A 8 -9.96 -4.86 8.90
N THR A 9 -10.47 -3.70 9.26
CA THR A 9 -10.17 -2.42 8.61
C THR A 9 -9.43 -1.51 9.60
N PRO A 10 -8.09 -1.44 9.56
CA PRO A 10 -7.29 -0.60 10.42
C PRO A 10 -7.52 0.89 10.13
N LEU A 11 -7.39 1.72 11.17
CA LEU A 11 -7.48 3.17 11.10
C LEU A 11 -6.12 3.86 11.30
N GLU A 12 -5.12 3.11 11.74
CA GLU A 12 -3.75 3.57 11.98
C GLU A 12 -2.76 2.40 11.97
N ASP A 13 -1.47 2.69 11.89
CA ASP A 13 -0.39 1.69 11.80
C ASP A 13 -0.39 0.71 12.98
N SER A 14 -0.68 1.20 14.19
CA SER A 14 -0.76 0.37 15.40
C SER A 14 -1.85 -0.71 15.31
N HIS A 15 -2.94 -0.44 14.60
CA HIS A 15 -3.98 -1.44 14.35
C HIS A 15 -3.50 -2.53 13.38
N VAL A 16 -2.68 -2.18 12.37
CA VAL A 16 -2.06 -3.17 11.48
C VAL A 16 -1.10 -4.05 12.27
N GLN A 17 -0.26 -3.44 13.10
CA GLN A 17 0.66 -4.14 14.00
C GLN A 17 -0.09 -5.14 14.90
N ALA A 18 -1.14 -4.69 15.58
CA ALA A 18 -1.95 -5.54 16.44
C ALA A 18 -2.59 -6.71 15.67
N ALA A 19 -3.07 -6.46 14.44
CA ALA A 19 -3.67 -7.50 13.60
C ALA A 19 -2.65 -8.57 13.22
N VAL A 20 -1.42 -8.18 12.81
CA VAL A 20 -0.33 -9.12 12.48
C VAL A 20 0.05 -9.97 13.70
N ILE A 21 0.27 -9.33 14.85
CA ILE A 21 0.62 -10.05 16.10
C ILE A 21 -0.49 -11.01 16.50
N CYS A 22 -1.75 -10.59 16.42
CA CYS A 22 -2.90 -11.41 16.77
C CYS A 22 -3.06 -12.60 15.83
N ALA A 23 -2.94 -12.37 14.51
CA ALA A 23 -3.01 -13.42 13.50
C ALA A 23 -1.94 -14.50 13.72
N ASN A 24 -0.69 -14.08 14.01
CA ASN A 24 0.40 -14.98 14.32
C ASN A 24 0.14 -15.82 15.57
N LYS A 25 -0.35 -15.20 16.65
CA LYS A 25 -0.70 -15.91 17.90
C LYS A 25 -1.82 -16.94 17.70
N LEU A 26 -2.80 -16.61 16.89
CA LEU A 26 -3.96 -17.47 16.62
C LEU A 26 -3.72 -18.43 15.45
N LYS A 27 -2.57 -18.34 14.76
CA LYS A 27 -2.24 -19.10 13.54
C LYS A 27 -3.33 -18.96 12.47
N ILE A 28 -3.87 -17.77 12.32
CA ILE A 28 -4.83 -17.41 11.28
C ILE A 28 -4.07 -16.75 10.14
N HIS A 29 -4.19 -17.27 8.94
CA HIS A 29 -3.64 -16.65 7.74
C HIS A 29 -4.38 -15.36 7.41
N PHE A 30 -3.66 -14.38 6.86
CA PHE A 30 -4.31 -13.15 6.41
C PHE A 30 -3.88 -12.76 5.00
N ARG A 31 -4.75 -12.03 4.34
CA ARG A 31 -4.52 -11.36 3.07
C ARG A 31 -4.54 -9.85 3.31
N VAL A 32 -3.69 -9.12 2.62
CA VAL A 32 -3.65 -7.66 2.71
C VAL A 32 -4.29 -7.09 1.46
N ARG A 33 -5.24 -6.17 1.64
CA ARG A 33 -5.94 -5.52 0.54
C ARG A 33 -5.76 -4.01 0.60
N SER A 34 -5.14 -3.44 -0.44
CA SER A 34 -5.15 -2.01 -0.75
C SER A 34 -6.32 -1.70 -1.69
N GLY A 35 -6.10 -1.57 -3.01
CA GLY A 35 -7.16 -1.35 -4.00
C GLY A 35 -7.92 -2.59 -4.46
N GLY A 36 -7.45 -3.80 -4.13
CA GLY A 36 -8.11 -5.05 -4.51
C GLY A 36 -8.03 -5.39 -6.01
N HIS A 37 -7.03 -4.88 -6.72
CA HIS A 37 -6.82 -5.08 -8.16
C HIS A 37 -5.95 -6.28 -8.53
N ASP A 38 -5.63 -7.16 -7.59
CA ASP A 38 -4.88 -8.38 -7.88
C ASP A 38 -5.63 -9.25 -8.88
N TYR A 39 -4.97 -9.64 -9.99
CA TYR A 39 -5.60 -10.38 -11.09
C TYR A 39 -6.00 -11.81 -10.70
N GLU A 40 -5.31 -12.41 -9.75
CA GLU A 40 -5.61 -13.74 -9.22
C GLU A 40 -6.53 -13.68 -7.99
N GLY A 41 -6.85 -12.48 -7.50
CA GLY A 41 -7.69 -12.27 -6.33
C GLY A 41 -7.00 -12.56 -5.00
N LEU A 42 -5.67 -12.69 -4.97
CA LEU A 42 -4.90 -13.07 -3.78
C LEU A 42 -5.04 -12.08 -2.61
N SER A 43 -5.38 -10.83 -2.90
CA SER A 43 -5.63 -9.81 -1.86
C SER A 43 -6.95 -9.99 -1.10
N PHE A 44 -7.85 -10.87 -1.58
CA PHE A 44 -9.17 -11.08 -0.96
C PHE A 44 -9.69 -12.52 -1.01
N VAL A 45 -8.92 -13.46 -1.62
CA VAL A 45 -9.26 -14.89 -1.67
C VAL A 45 -8.08 -15.72 -1.16
N SER A 46 -8.37 -16.78 -0.43
CA SER A 46 -7.42 -17.85 -0.14
C SER A 46 -8.06 -19.21 -0.53
N LEU A 47 -7.38 -19.95 -1.38
CA LEU A 47 -7.83 -21.30 -1.80
C LEU A 47 -7.19 -22.41 -0.96
N ILE A 48 -6.05 -22.11 -0.36
CA ILE A 48 -5.19 -23.09 0.33
C ILE A 48 -5.33 -22.96 1.85
N GLU A 49 -5.38 -21.71 2.32
CA GLU A 49 -5.30 -21.37 3.74
C GLU A 49 -6.69 -21.00 4.26
N GLN A 50 -7.26 -21.83 5.11
CA GLN A 50 -8.57 -21.59 5.74
C GLN A 50 -8.54 -22.08 7.20
N PRO A 51 -9.13 -21.33 8.15
CA PRO A 51 -9.75 -20.01 7.96
C PRO A 51 -8.72 -18.91 7.70
N PHE A 52 -9.11 -17.86 6.98
CA PHE A 52 -8.28 -16.67 6.76
C PHE A 52 -9.05 -15.39 7.05
N MET A 53 -8.32 -14.31 7.26
CA MET A 53 -8.87 -12.95 7.40
C MET A 53 -8.31 -12.01 6.31
N ILE A 54 -8.98 -10.88 6.10
CA ILE A 54 -8.49 -9.78 5.28
C ILE A 54 -8.15 -8.60 6.17
N ILE A 55 -6.94 -8.06 6.03
CA ILE A 55 -6.56 -6.74 6.53
C ILE A 55 -6.82 -5.77 5.38
N ASP A 56 -7.91 -5.02 5.49
CA ASP A 56 -8.36 -4.07 4.44
C ASP A 56 -7.88 -2.66 4.78
N LEU A 57 -6.90 -2.19 4.03
CA LEU A 57 -6.24 -0.90 4.26
C LEU A 57 -7.06 0.31 3.76
N ALA A 58 -8.30 0.11 3.32
CA ALA A 58 -9.13 1.14 2.69
C ALA A 58 -9.38 2.40 3.54
N LYS A 59 -9.09 2.39 4.83
CA LYS A 59 -9.18 3.57 5.72
C LYS A 59 -7.85 4.28 5.93
N LEU A 60 -6.74 3.69 5.58
CA LEU A 60 -5.41 4.32 5.59
C LEU A 60 -5.18 5.00 4.23
N ARG A 61 -5.75 6.21 4.05
CA ARG A 61 -5.82 6.91 2.75
C ARG A 61 -5.32 8.35 2.81
N ALA A 62 -4.65 8.77 3.89
CA ALA A 62 -4.12 10.11 3.97
C ALA A 62 -3.02 10.34 2.91
N ILE A 63 -3.04 11.53 2.31
CA ILE A 63 -2.05 11.95 1.31
C ILE A 63 -1.62 13.37 1.68
N GLN A 64 -0.34 13.52 2.01
CA GLN A 64 0.28 14.78 2.38
C GLN A 64 1.30 15.16 1.32
N VAL A 65 0.96 16.15 0.48
CA VAL A 65 1.83 16.62 -0.61
C VAL A 65 2.62 17.84 -0.15
N ASP A 66 3.95 17.76 -0.29
CA ASP A 66 4.91 18.85 -0.06
C ASP A 66 5.56 19.23 -1.38
N ILE A 67 5.06 20.31 -1.99
CA ILE A 67 5.58 20.83 -3.27
C ILE A 67 6.96 21.45 -3.11
N ALA A 68 7.27 22.05 -1.95
CA ALA A 68 8.56 22.70 -1.74
C ALA A 68 9.72 21.70 -1.78
N HIS A 69 9.49 20.45 -1.34
CA HIS A 69 10.50 19.39 -1.35
C HIS A 69 10.26 18.36 -2.45
N ASN A 70 9.26 18.54 -3.32
CA ASN A 70 8.87 17.59 -4.37
C ASN A 70 8.57 16.18 -3.82
N THR A 71 7.94 16.09 -2.66
CA THR A 71 7.64 14.82 -1.99
C THR A 71 6.16 14.71 -1.64
N ALA A 72 5.71 13.47 -1.40
CA ALA A 72 4.42 13.19 -0.81
C ALA A 72 4.52 11.99 0.12
N TRP A 73 3.91 12.08 1.30
CA TRP A 73 3.65 10.93 2.15
C TRP A 73 2.26 10.40 1.86
N ILE A 74 2.17 9.11 1.54
CA ILE A 74 0.93 8.50 1.04
C ILE A 74 0.66 7.23 1.83
N GLU A 75 -0.51 7.13 2.44
CA GLU A 75 -0.96 5.88 3.05
C GLU A 75 -1.40 4.88 1.98
N VAL A 76 -1.02 3.63 2.17
CA VAL A 76 -1.09 2.55 1.16
C VAL A 76 -2.49 2.09 0.77
N GLY A 77 -3.52 2.49 1.49
CA GLY A 77 -4.93 2.30 1.12
C GLY A 77 -5.48 3.34 0.16
N ALA A 78 -4.72 4.43 -0.10
CA ALA A 78 -5.08 5.41 -1.11
C ALA A 78 -5.02 4.80 -2.52
N THR A 79 -5.77 5.37 -3.45
CA THR A 79 -5.75 4.98 -4.86
C THR A 79 -4.89 5.96 -5.69
N LEU A 80 -4.45 5.52 -6.87
CA LEU A 80 -3.67 6.38 -7.78
C LEU A 80 -4.44 7.63 -8.20
N GLY A 81 -5.75 7.52 -8.41
CA GLY A 81 -6.60 8.67 -8.72
C GLY A 81 -6.61 9.72 -7.63
N GLU A 82 -6.63 9.29 -6.35
CA GLU A 82 -6.54 10.21 -5.22
C GLU A 82 -5.17 10.88 -5.15
N VAL A 83 -4.08 10.13 -5.41
CA VAL A 83 -2.73 10.70 -5.45
C VAL A 83 -2.64 11.79 -6.53
N TYR A 84 -3.08 11.50 -7.75
CA TYR A 84 -3.07 12.48 -8.85
C TYR A 84 -3.92 13.71 -8.51
N TYR A 85 -5.09 13.51 -7.96
CA TYR A 85 -5.96 14.60 -7.57
C TYR A 85 -5.30 15.49 -6.50
N ARG A 86 -4.74 14.90 -5.44
CA ARG A 86 -4.08 15.65 -4.37
C ARG A 86 -2.83 16.40 -4.83
N ILE A 87 -2.06 15.85 -5.77
CA ILE A 87 -0.94 16.57 -6.38
C ILE A 87 -1.46 17.75 -7.21
N SER A 88 -2.48 17.52 -8.05
CA SER A 88 -3.03 18.57 -8.92
C SER A 88 -3.67 19.73 -8.17
N GLU A 89 -4.26 19.48 -6.98
CA GLU A 89 -4.75 20.55 -6.09
C GLU A 89 -3.64 21.49 -5.61
N LYS A 90 -2.41 20.97 -5.51
CA LYS A 90 -1.25 21.73 -5.00
C LYS A 90 -0.41 22.36 -6.11
N SER A 91 -0.38 21.76 -7.29
CA SER A 91 0.46 22.25 -8.39
C SER A 91 0.00 21.74 -9.76
N PRO A 92 -0.09 22.62 -10.77
CA PRO A 92 -0.43 22.23 -12.14
C PRO A 92 0.74 21.63 -12.93
N VAL A 93 1.97 21.60 -12.36
CA VAL A 93 3.19 21.19 -13.06
C VAL A 93 3.88 19.99 -12.43
N HIS A 94 3.39 19.49 -11.29
CA HIS A 94 3.94 18.30 -10.65
C HIS A 94 3.09 17.07 -10.98
N ALA A 95 3.77 15.93 -11.10
CA ALA A 95 3.14 14.63 -11.32
C ALA A 95 3.97 13.53 -10.66
N PHE A 96 3.36 12.37 -10.45
CA PHE A 96 4.03 11.16 -9.98
C PHE A 96 3.99 10.09 -11.09
N PRO A 97 5.12 9.42 -11.42
CA PRO A 97 5.15 8.42 -12.48
C PRO A 97 4.56 7.10 -12.01
N ALA A 98 3.25 6.97 -12.15
CA ALA A 98 2.50 5.77 -11.77
C ALA A 98 1.49 5.39 -12.85
N GLY A 99 0.72 4.31 -12.63
CA GLY A 99 -0.21 3.73 -13.58
C GLY A 99 -1.43 4.60 -13.88
N VAL A 100 -2.13 4.26 -14.96
CA VAL A 100 -3.23 5.09 -15.50
C VAL A 100 -4.60 4.77 -14.88
N CYS A 101 -4.77 3.62 -14.26
CA CYS A 101 -6.05 3.20 -13.66
C CYS A 101 -6.27 3.90 -12.30
N PRO A 102 -7.27 4.78 -12.17
CA PRO A 102 -7.43 5.59 -10.94
C PRO A 102 -7.85 4.79 -9.71
N SER A 103 -8.44 3.61 -9.87
CA SER A 103 -8.91 2.77 -8.75
C SER A 103 -7.86 1.80 -8.20
N VAL A 104 -6.69 1.70 -8.85
CA VAL A 104 -5.58 0.85 -8.37
C VAL A 104 -5.03 1.39 -7.05
N GLY A 105 -4.86 0.53 -6.06
CA GLY A 105 -4.32 0.91 -4.77
C GLY A 105 -2.80 1.13 -4.81
N VAL A 106 -2.35 2.18 -4.13
CA VAL A 106 -0.93 2.58 -4.09
C VAL A 106 -0.04 1.46 -3.55
N GLY A 107 -0.46 0.77 -2.49
CA GLY A 107 0.35 -0.27 -1.87
C GLY A 107 0.76 -1.38 -2.84
N GLY A 108 -0.22 -2.04 -3.47
CA GLY A 108 0.06 -3.10 -4.45
C GLY A 108 0.76 -2.58 -5.71
N HIS A 109 0.46 -1.35 -6.13
CA HIS A 109 1.06 -0.75 -7.30
C HIS A 109 2.58 -0.53 -7.13
N ILE A 110 2.99 0.08 -6.02
CA ILE A 110 4.40 0.37 -5.74
C ILE A 110 5.18 -0.92 -5.47
N THR A 111 4.65 -1.84 -4.67
CA THR A 111 5.35 -3.12 -4.37
C THR A 111 5.51 -4.01 -5.60
N GLY A 112 4.68 -3.82 -6.63
CA GLY A 112 4.82 -4.48 -7.94
C GLY A 112 5.67 -3.68 -8.95
N GLY A 113 6.36 -2.62 -8.53
CA GLY A 113 7.14 -1.74 -9.37
C GLY A 113 6.36 -0.52 -9.87
N GLY A 114 5.16 -0.71 -10.41
CA GLY A 114 4.27 0.37 -10.85
C GLY A 114 4.73 1.11 -12.11
N TYR A 115 4.19 0.75 -13.27
CA TYR A 115 4.49 1.44 -14.53
C TYR A 115 3.30 2.27 -15.03
N GLY A 116 3.60 3.28 -15.84
CA GLY A 116 2.61 4.15 -16.46
C GLY A 116 3.19 4.96 -17.60
N SER A 117 2.46 5.98 -18.08
CA SER A 117 2.84 6.77 -19.25
C SER A 117 4.19 7.49 -19.11
N LEU A 118 4.58 7.79 -17.88
CA LEU A 118 5.81 8.55 -17.59
C LEU A 118 7.05 7.67 -17.39
N HIS A 119 6.92 6.33 -17.37
CA HIS A 119 8.01 5.43 -16.99
C HIS A 119 9.24 5.54 -17.91
N ARG A 120 9.07 5.85 -19.19
CA ARG A 120 10.20 5.99 -20.14
C ARG A 120 11.13 7.15 -19.79
N LYS A 121 10.64 8.14 -19.05
CA LYS A 121 11.43 9.32 -18.66
C LYS A 121 11.83 9.28 -17.18
N TYR A 122 10.98 8.75 -16.32
CA TYR A 122 11.13 8.86 -14.87
C TYR A 122 11.25 7.52 -14.13
N GLY A 123 11.29 6.40 -14.88
CA GLY A 123 11.33 5.06 -14.29
C GLY A 123 9.96 4.60 -13.75
N LEU A 124 9.99 3.56 -12.96
CA LEU A 124 8.83 3.00 -12.30
C LEU A 124 8.40 3.87 -11.10
N ALA A 125 7.19 3.64 -10.60
CA ALA A 125 6.75 4.29 -9.37
C ALA A 125 7.68 3.95 -8.19
N ALA A 126 8.13 2.69 -8.09
CA ALA A 126 9.07 2.24 -7.07
C ALA A 126 10.41 2.96 -7.11
N ASP A 127 10.95 3.28 -8.31
CA ASP A 127 12.21 4.02 -8.47
C ASP A 127 12.15 5.44 -7.87
N ASN A 128 10.94 5.95 -7.63
CA ASN A 128 10.70 7.27 -7.08
C ASN A 128 10.26 7.24 -5.60
N VAL A 129 10.32 6.08 -4.96
CA VAL A 129 10.06 5.95 -3.52
C VAL A 129 11.34 6.21 -2.75
N ILE A 130 11.30 7.13 -1.79
CA ILE A 130 12.46 7.53 -0.99
C ILE A 130 12.43 6.96 0.43
N ASP A 131 11.25 6.58 0.91
CA ASP A 131 11.05 5.94 2.22
C ASP A 131 9.73 5.19 2.25
N ALA A 132 9.65 4.16 3.09
CA ALA A 132 8.43 3.42 3.37
C ALA A 132 8.35 3.02 4.83
N ARG A 133 7.13 2.98 5.36
CA ARG A 133 6.86 2.39 6.66
C ARG A 133 6.24 1.01 6.47
N ILE A 134 6.86 0.01 7.05
CA ILE A 134 6.48 -1.40 6.91
C ILE A 134 6.16 -1.98 8.28
N VAL A 135 5.11 -2.79 8.33
CA VAL A 135 4.86 -3.69 9.47
C VAL A 135 5.35 -5.06 9.06
N ASP A 136 6.42 -5.54 9.72
CA ASP A 136 7.00 -6.84 9.45
C ASP A 136 6.14 -8.02 9.95
N ALA A 137 6.56 -9.24 9.67
CA ALA A 137 5.86 -10.45 10.11
C ALA A 137 5.82 -10.64 11.64
N ASN A 138 6.67 -9.95 12.38
CA ASN A 138 6.67 -9.96 13.86
C ASN A 138 5.80 -8.85 14.45
N GLY A 139 5.27 -7.96 13.60
CA GLY A 139 4.50 -6.80 14.01
C GLY A 139 5.38 -5.60 14.37
N ASN A 140 6.66 -5.56 14.01
CA ASN A 140 7.48 -4.37 14.19
C ASN A 140 7.15 -3.34 13.10
N ILE A 141 7.10 -2.07 13.48
CA ILE A 141 6.99 -0.95 12.54
C ILE A 141 8.41 -0.51 12.21
N LEU A 142 8.77 -0.61 10.94
CA LEU A 142 10.11 -0.31 10.42
C LEU A 142 10.00 0.78 9.34
N ASP A 143 10.98 1.67 9.30
CA ASP A 143 11.19 2.67 8.25
C ASP A 143 12.57 2.47 7.61
N ARG A 144 12.92 3.29 6.62
CA ARG A 144 14.23 3.24 5.96
C ARG A 144 15.38 3.31 6.96
N LYS A 145 15.27 4.15 7.98
CA LYS A 145 16.32 4.29 9.00
C LYS A 145 16.51 3.02 9.82
N ALA A 146 15.43 2.31 10.13
CA ALA A 146 15.48 1.06 10.89
C ALA A 146 15.94 -0.13 10.05
N MET A 147 15.68 -0.14 8.74
CA MET A 147 15.99 -1.23 7.82
C MET A 147 17.30 -1.06 7.04
N GLY A 148 17.91 0.13 7.08
CA GLY A 148 19.08 0.46 6.28
C GLY A 148 18.73 0.82 4.82
N GLU A 149 19.78 0.94 3.98
CA GLU A 149 19.60 1.34 2.58
C GLU A 149 19.09 0.23 1.66
N ASP A 150 19.04 -1.01 2.14
CA ASP A 150 18.66 -2.21 1.37
C ASP A 150 17.14 -2.44 1.24
N LEU A 151 16.33 -1.44 1.58
CA LEU A 151 14.87 -1.57 1.56
C LEU A 151 14.27 -1.56 0.14
N PHE A 152 15.00 -1.00 -0.85
CA PHE A 152 14.55 -0.84 -2.23
C PHE A 152 15.60 -1.26 -3.24
#